data_a8b74cf991283d97870eadb71bfe5748
#
_entry.id   a8b74cf991283d97870eadb71bfe5748
#
_cell.length_a   1.000
_cell.length_b   1.000
_cell.length_c   1.000
_cell.angle_alpha   90.00
_cell.angle_beta   90.00
_cell.angle_gamma   90.00
#
_symmetry.space_group_name_H-M   'P 1'
#
loop_
_entity.id
_entity.type
_entity.pdbx_description
1 polymer ?
#
loop_
_entity_poly.entity_id
_entity_poly.type
_entity_poly.pdbx_seq_one_letter_code
_entity_poly.pdbx_strand_id
1 'polypeptide(L)'
;HDLDGNPSLPTAARFRVVAYDFGVKQNILRILNDRGCEVRVVPAQTPAAEVIAMQPDGVFLSNGPGDPEPCDYAIAAIRELMKHRIPLFGICLGHQLLGLAAGARTAKMKFGHHGANHPVVDLDSGRVMISSQNHGFAVDESSLPATFRATHRSLFDGSLQGIELIDGPAFGFQGHPEASPGPQDV
;
A
#
# COMPACT_ATOMS: atom_id res chain seq x y z
N HIS A 1 -20.75 7.59 -1.68
CA HIS A 1 -21.19 7.28 -3.05
C HIS A 1 -20.50 6.01 -3.51
N ASP A 2 -21.23 5.11 -4.19
CA ASP A 2 -20.65 3.95 -4.85
C ASP A 2 -19.78 4.34 -6.06
N LEU A 3 -19.17 3.36 -6.73
CA LEU A 3 -18.32 3.59 -7.90
C LEU A 3 -19.07 4.25 -9.07
N ASP A 4 -20.39 4.22 -9.06
CA ASP A 4 -21.27 4.83 -10.06
C ASP A 4 -21.78 6.22 -9.64
N GLY A 5 -21.31 6.74 -8.50
CA GLY A 5 -21.67 8.07 -7.98
C GLY A 5 -23.03 8.14 -7.28
N ASN A 6 -23.70 6.99 -7.04
CA ASN A 6 -24.94 6.96 -6.29
C ASN A 6 -24.68 7.01 -4.79
N PRO A 7 -25.62 7.56 -3.97
CA PRO A 7 -25.48 7.45 -2.52
C PRO A 7 -25.55 5.97 -2.12
N SER A 8 -24.39 5.40 -1.74
CA SER A 8 -24.37 4.05 -1.20
C SER A 8 -25.13 4.03 0.13
N LEU A 9 -26.07 3.12 0.26
CA LEU A 9 -26.68 2.83 1.56
C LEU A 9 -25.55 2.38 2.50
N PRO A 10 -25.48 2.87 3.75
CA PRO A 10 -24.44 2.44 4.67
C PRO A 10 -24.59 0.94 4.89
N THR A 11 -23.75 0.17 4.24
CA THR A 11 -23.54 -1.23 4.59
C THR A 11 -23.00 -1.22 6.01
N ALA A 12 -23.58 -1.97 6.92
CA ALA A 12 -23.08 -2.04 8.31
C ALA A 12 -21.57 -2.33 8.25
N ALA A 13 -20.77 -1.43 8.81
CA ALA A 13 -19.33 -1.54 8.81
C ALA A 13 -18.94 -2.88 9.45
N ARG A 14 -18.18 -3.69 8.72
CA ARG A 14 -17.70 -5.00 9.17
C ARG A 14 -16.31 -4.94 9.77
N PHE A 15 -15.50 -3.99 9.29
CA PHE A 15 -14.11 -3.85 9.68
C PHE A 15 -13.77 -2.39 9.97
N ARG A 16 -12.98 -2.16 11.01
CA ARG A 16 -12.42 -0.85 11.34
C ARG A 16 -11.01 -0.77 10.78
N VAL A 17 -10.79 0.16 9.86
CA VAL A 17 -9.49 0.38 9.22
C VAL A 17 -8.97 1.75 9.60
N VAL A 18 -7.73 1.81 10.09
CA VAL A 18 -7.01 3.06 10.26
C VAL A 18 -6.11 3.27 9.06
N ALA A 19 -6.27 4.39 8.37
CA ALA A 19 -5.47 4.75 7.20
C ALA A 19 -4.49 5.88 7.54
N TYR A 20 -3.19 5.61 7.41
CA TYR A 20 -2.18 6.67 7.46
C TYR A 20 -2.22 7.51 6.19
N ASP A 21 -2.32 8.83 6.35
CA ASP A 21 -2.35 9.78 5.25
C ASP A 21 -0.94 10.25 4.88
N PHE A 22 -0.34 9.60 3.89
CA PHE A 22 0.90 10.05 3.25
C PHE A 22 0.64 10.87 1.98
N GLY A 23 -0.61 11.12 1.64
CA GLY A 23 -1.11 11.72 0.40
C GLY A 23 -2.18 10.81 -0.21
N VAL A 24 -3.13 10.34 0.61
CA VAL A 24 -4.12 9.33 0.24
C VAL A 24 -5.05 9.84 -0.85
N LYS A 25 -5.20 9.05 -1.91
CA LYS A 25 -6.23 9.29 -2.93
C LYS A 25 -7.61 8.97 -2.38
N GLN A 26 -8.56 9.87 -2.59
CA GLN A 26 -9.94 9.69 -2.11
C GLN A 26 -10.61 8.41 -2.62
N ASN A 27 -10.26 7.99 -3.84
CA ASN A 27 -10.82 6.78 -4.43
C ASN A 27 -10.47 5.52 -3.62
N ILE A 28 -9.29 5.46 -3.02
CA ILE A 28 -8.91 4.36 -2.11
C ILE A 28 -9.87 4.29 -0.92
N LEU A 29 -10.15 5.44 -0.30
CA LEU A 29 -11.04 5.52 0.85
C LEU A 29 -12.48 5.11 0.48
N ARG A 30 -12.94 5.50 -0.73
CA ARG A 30 -14.25 5.10 -1.26
C ARG A 30 -14.32 3.58 -1.43
N ILE A 31 -13.31 2.97 -2.08
CA ILE A 31 -13.25 1.52 -2.32
C ILE A 31 -13.26 0.76 -0.99
N LEU A 32 -12.48 1.19 0.00
CA LEU A 32 -12.47 0.56 1.33
C LEU A 32 -13.84 0.64 1.99
N ASN A 33 -14.49 1.81 1.93
CA ASN A 33 -15.83 2.01 2.47
C ASN A 33 -16.88 1.13 1.77
N ASP A 34 -16.84 1.05 0.44
CA ASP A 34 -17.75 0.22 -0.37
C ASP A 34 -17.56 -1.28 -0.08
N ARG A 35 -16.37 -1.68 0.39
CA ARG A 35 -16.06 -3.04 0.85
C ARG A 35 -16.47 -3.30 2.31
N GLY A 36 -17.15 -2.37 2.97
CA GLY A 36 -17.63 -2.50 4.33
C GLY A 36 -16.60 -2.15 5.40
N CYS A 37 -15.60 -1.35 5.07
CA CYS A 37 -14.65 -0.81 6.04
C CYS A 37 -15.13 0.54 6.57
N GLU A 38 -15.16 0.70 7.88
CA GLU A 38 -15.18 2.02 8.52
C GLU A 38 -13.75 2.55 8.55
N VAL A 39 -13.45 3.56 7.74
CA VAL A 39 -12.10 4.08 7.60
C VAL A 39 -11.90 5.33 8.42
N ARG A 40 -10.94 5.28 9.34
CA ARG A 40 -10.45 6.44 10.08
C ARG A 40 -9.10 6.86 9.54
N VAL A 41 -9.03 8.04 8.95
CA VAL A 41 -7.79 8.61 8.44
C VAL A 41 -7.05 9.30 9.57
N VAL A 42 -5.74 9.05 9.67
CA VAL A 42 -4.85 9.66 10.66
C VAL A 42 -3.67 10.33 9.96
N PRO A 43 -3.10 11.42 10.52
CA PRO A 43 -1.90 12.04 9.99
C PRO A 43 -0.74 11.05 9.85
N ALA A 44 0.14 11.30 8.87
CA ALA A 44 1.32 10.47 8.59
C ALA A 44 2.22 10.24 9.82
N GLN A 45 2.28 11.19 10.74
CA GLN A 45 3.14 11.15 11.92
C GLN A 45 2.47 10.58 13.18
N THR A 46 1.25 10.05 13.06
CA THR A 46 0.53 9.46 14.20
C THR A 46 1.33 8.29 14.76
N PRO A 47 1.65 8.28 16.06
CA PRO A 47 2.37 7.18 16.68
C PRO A 47 1.60 5.85 16.61
N ALA A 48 2.32 4.74 16.48
CA ALA A 48 1.71 3.41 16.45
C ALA A 48 0.86 3.13 17.69
N ALA A 49 1.28 3.60 18.87
CA ALA A 49 0.53 3.41 20.12
C ALA A 49 -0.89 4.00 20.06
N GLU A 50 -1.08 5.15 19.42
CA GLU A 50 -2.40 5.75 19.23
C GLU A 50 -3.27 4.92 18.30
N VAL A 51 -2.69 4.41 17.21
CA VAL A 51 -3.38 3.55 16.26
C VAL A 51 -3.76 2.22 16.91
N ILE A 52 -2.85 1.61 17.67
CA ILE A 52 -3.13 0.38 18.42
C ILE A 52 -4.26 0.58 19.43
N ALA A 53 -4.29 1.73 20.12
CA ALA A 53 -5.35 2.07 21.07
C ALA A 53 -6.75 2.20 20.42
N MET A 54 -6.81 2.47 19.11
CA MET A 54 -8.06 2.48 18.34
C MET A 54 -8.59 1.07 18.07
N GLN A 55 -7.82 0.02 18.34
CA GLN A 55 -8.17 -1.39 18.09
C GLN A 55 -8.67 -1.63 16.66
N PRO A 56 -7.88 -1.30 15.62
CA PRO A 56 -8.28 -1.51 14.25
C PRO A 56 -8.25 -3.01 13.89
N ASP A 57 -9.11 -3.42 12.97
CA ASP A 57 -9.06 -4.73 12.34
C ASP A 57 -7.93 -4.80 11.29
N GLY A 58 -7.50 -3.65 10.78
CA GLY A 58 -6.37 -3.51 9.88
C GLY A 58 -5.92 -2.07 9.75
N VAL A 59 -4.69 -1.90 9.25
CA VAL A 59 -4.09 -0.58 8.99
C VAL A 59 -3.72 -0.48 7.52
N PHE A 60 -4.12 0.61 6.90
CA PHE A 60 -3.79 0.94 5.53
C PHE A 60 -2.68 2.01 5.49
N LEU A 61 -1.63 1.71 4.74
CA LEU A 61 -0.51 2.61 4.47
C LEU A 61 -0.71 3.20 3.08
N SER A 62 -1.09 4.48 3.02
CA SER A 62 -1.51 5.09 1.77
C SER A 62 -0.37 5.29 0.78
N ASN A 63 -0.75 5.56 -0.45
CA ASN A 63 0.13 6.19 -1.42
C ASN A 63 0.56 7.59 -0.95
N GLY A 64 1.58 8.13 -1.58
CA GLY A 64 2.08 9.48 -1.33
C GLY A 64 3.25 9.82 -2.24
N PRO A 65 3.62 11.10 -2.32
CA PRO A 65 4.75 11.56 -3.11
C PRO A 65 6.08 11.42 -2.36
N GLY A 66 7.18 11.44 -3.11
CA GLY A 66 8.51 11.66 -2.58
C GLY A 66 9.33 10.40 -2.32
N ASP A 67 10.42 10.62 -1.60
CA ASP A 67 11.36 9.60 -1.19
C ASP A 67 10.89 8.95 0.12
N PRO A 68 10.79 7.61 0.19
CA PRO A 68 10.37 6.94 1.41
C PRO A 68 11.44 6.94 2.53
N GLU A 69 12.73 7.03 2.20
CA GLU A 69 13.81 6.89 3.21
C GLU A 69 13.76 7.93 4.34
N PRO A 70 13.45 9.22 4.10
CA PRO A 70 13.39 10.21 5.18
C PRO A 70 12.17 10.07 6.12
N CYS A 71 11.26 9.14 5.84
CA CYS A 71 10.03 8.95 6.63
C CYS A 71 10.27 8.06 7.88
N ASP A 72 11.29 8.33 8.67
CA ASP A 72 11.68 7.55 9.86
C ASP A 72 10.51 7.31 10.83
N TYR A 73 9.66 8.32 11.02
CA TYR A 73 8.47 8.24 11.86
C TYR A 73 7.50 7.16 11.40
N ALA A 74 7.26 7.06 10.07
CA ALA A 74 6.37 6.06 9.50
C ALA A 74 6.98 4.67 9.57
N ILE A 75 8.28 4.54 9.25
CA ILE A 75 9.03 3.28 9.34
C ILE A 75 8.98 2.73 10.76
N ALA A 76 9.19 3.57 11.78
CA ALA A 76 9.13 3.18 13.18
C ALA A 76 7.71 2.72 13.58
N ALA A 77 6.69 3.46 13.17
CA ALA A 77 5.29 3.10 13.45
C ALA A 77 4.92 1.75 12.80
N ILE A 78 5.30 1.53 11.55
CA ILE A 78 5.02 0.28 10.82
C ILE A 78 5.70 -0.92 11.51
N ARG A 79 6.96 -0.76 11.94
CA ARG A 79 7.66 -1.81 12.69
C ARG A 79 6.92 -2.20 13.97
N GLU A 80 6.40 -1.23 14.70
CA GLU A 80 5.66 -1.48 15.92
C GLU A 80 4.32 -2.17 15.64
N LEU A 81 3.59 -1.74 14.60
CA LEU A 81 2.35 -2.37 14.17
C LEU A 81 2.57 -3.84 13.74
N MET A 82 3.67 -4.14 13.04
CA MET A 82 4.05 -5.52 12.67
C MET A 82 4.29 -6.40 13.88
N LYS A 83 4.97 -5.90 14.94
CA LYS A 83 5.18 -6.65 16.19
C LYS A 83 3.87 -7.02 16.86
N HIS A 84 2.88 -6.14 16.79
CA HIS A 84 1.53 -6.39 17.30
C HIS A 84 0.68 -7.25 16.37
N ARG A 85 1.22 -7.71 15.23
CA ARG A 85 0.55 -8.55 14.23
C ARG A 85 -0.76 -7.97 13.72
N ILE A 86 -0.86 -6.64 13.67
CA ILE A 86 -2.01 -5.95 13.08
C ILE A 86 -1.92 -6.12 11.56
N PRO A 87 -3.00 -6.50 10.89
CA PRO A 87 -3.03 -6.58 9.43
C PRO A 87 -2.64 -5.26 8.78
N LEU A 88 -1.64 -5.30 7.89
CA LEU A 88 -1.12 -4.13 7.18
C LEU A 88 -1.25 -4.31 5.68
N PHE A 89 -1.74 -3.27 5.01
CA PHE A 89 -1.70 -3.18 3.56
C PHE A 89 -1.13 -1.84 3.11
N GLY A 90 -0.09 -1.87 2.25
CA GLY A 90 0.55 -0.69 1.72
C GLY A 90 0.45 -0.57 0.21
N ILE A 91 0.09 0.63 -0.29
CA ILE A 91 0.07 0.97 -1.72
C ILE A 91 1.13 2.02 -2.02
N CYS A 92 1.90 1.80 -3.09
CA CYS A 92 2.92 2.70 -3.65
C CYS A 92 3.92 3.15 -2.56
N LEU A 93 3.85 4.37 -2.05
CA LEU A 93 4.70 4.82 -0.94
C LEU A 93 4.52 3.92 0.30
N GLY A 94 3.30 3.54 0.64
CA GLY A 94 3.02 2.63 1.77
C GLY A 94 3.66 1.25 1.60
N HIS A 95 3.74 0.71 0.38
CA HIS A 95 4.48 -0.50 0.08
C HIS A 95 5.99 -0.32 0.30
N GLN A 96 6.55 0.81 -0.15
CA GLN A 96 7.97 1.12 0.03
C GLN A 96 8.33 1.28 1.51
N LEU A 97 7.49 1.98 2.28
CA LEU A 97 7.64 2.12 3.73
C LEU A 97 7.55 0.79 4.47
N LEU A 98 6.67 -0.12 4.03
CA LEU A 98 6.60 -1.48 4.56
C LEU A 98 7.90 -2.24 4.29
N GLY A 99 8.46 -2.12 3.08
CA GLY A 99 9.76 -2.70 2.73
C GLY A 99 10.89 -2.18 3.62
N LEU A 100 10.98 -0.86 3.82
CA LEU A 100 11.96 -0.24 4.71
C LEU A 100 11.77 -0.68 6.17
N ALA A 101 10.53 -0.76 6.63
CA ALA A 101 10.21 -1.25 7.97
C ALA A 101 10.63 -2.70 8.18
N ALA A 102 10.55 -3.52 7.15
CA ALA A 102 11.03 -4.90 7.14
C ALA A 102 12.57 -5.01 7.19
N GLY A 103 13.28 -3.94 6.84
CA GLY A 103 14.75 -3.90 6.78
C GLY A 103 15.31 -3.97 5.36
N ALA A 104 14.46 -3.95 4.35
CA ALA A 104 14.89 -3.80 2.95
C ALA A 104 15.36 -2.37 2.67
N ARG A 105 15.96 -2.17 1.49
CA ARG A 105 16.35 -0.86 0.96
C ARG A 105 15.41 -0.47 -0.17
N THR A 106 15.33 0.83 -0.41
CA THR A 106 14.74 1.37 -1.63
C THR A 106 15.81 1.89 -2.58
N ALA A 107 15.50 1.91 -3.86
CA ALA A 107 16.38 2.45 -4.89
C ALA A 107 15.63 3.44 -5.76
N LYS A 108 16.26 4.57 -6.04
CA LYS A 108 15.73 5.53 -7.02
C LYS A 108 15.87 4.95 -8.42
N MET A 109 14.78 4.89 -9.13
CA MET A 109 14.74 4.40 -10.51
C MET A 109 15.24 5.47 -11.47
N LYS A 110 15.89 5.05 -12.55
CA LYS A 110 16.43 5.99 -13.56
C LYS A 110 15.32 6.81 -14.24
N PHE A 111 14.19 6.18 -14.52
CA PHE A 111 13.05 6.80 -15.23
C PHE A 111 11.76 6.72 -14.44
N GLY A 112 11.67 5.86 -13.41
CA GLY A 112 10.43 5.54 -12.72
C GLY A 112 9.44 4.78 -13.61
N HIS A 113 8.27 4.52 -13.05
CA HIS A 113 7.13 3.99 -13.79
C HIS A 113 5.99 5.00 -13.74
N HIS A 114 5.57 5.45 -14.91
CA HIS A 114 4.52 6.46 -15.08
C HIS A 114 3.60 6.03 -16.23
N GLY A 115 2.39 5.60 -15.92
CA GLY A 115 1.43 5.17 -16.93
C GLY A 115 0.38 4.21 -16.40
N ALA A 116 -0.68 4.05 -17.18
CA ALA A 116 -1.86 3.27 -16.81
C ALA A 116 -1.87 1.84 -17.36
N ASN A 117 -0.85 1.44 -18.09
CA ASN A 117 -0.81 0.18 -18.83
C ASN A 117 0.42 -0.68 -18.50
N HIS A 118 0.83 -0.67 -17.25
CA HIS A 118 2.02 -1.39 -16.79
C HIS A 118 1.70 -2.86 -16.50
N PRO A 119 2.25 -3.84 -17.23
CA PRO A 119 2.00 -5.24 -16.97
C PRO A 119 2.80 -5.73 -15.77
N VAL A 120 2.11 -6.34 -14.83
CA VAL A 120 2.66 -6.91 -13.59
C VAL A 120 2.25 -8.36 -13.50
N VAL A 121 3.20 -9.25 -13.26
CA VAL A 121 2.95 -10.67 -13.06
C VAL A 121 2.85 -11.00 -11.57
N ASP A 122 1.81 -11.74 -11.22
CA ASP A 122 1.68 -12.43 -9.94
C ASP A 122 2.55 -13.69 -9.98
N LEU A 123 3.49 -13.81 -9.06
CA LEU A 123 4.49 -14.89 -9.04
C LEU A 123 3.91 -16.24 -8.61
N ASP A 124 2.81 -16.24 -7.87
CA ASP A 124 2.18 -17.47 -7.40
C ASP A 124 1.28 -18.10 -8.50
N SER A 125 0.47 -17.28 -9.15
CA SER A 125 -0.49 -17.74 -10.15
C SER A 125 0.01 -17.67 -11.60
N GLY A 126 1.07 -16.90 -11.85
CA GLY A 126 1.54 -16.57 -13.19
C GLY A 126 0.62 -15.63 -13.97
N ARG A 127 -0.45 -15.12 -13.35
CA ARG A 127 -1.38 -14.21 -14.00
C ARG A 127 -0.76 -12.83 -14.18
N VAL A 128 -1.04 -12.24 -15.33
CA VAL A 128 -0.63 -10.87 -15.63
C VAL A 128 -1.83 -9.93 -15.42
N MET A 129 -1.60 -8.88 -14.66
CA MET A 129 -2.53 -7.77 -14.50
C MET A 129 -1.95 -6.50 -15.10
N ILE A 130 -2.81 -5.63 -15.58
CA ILE A 130 -2.42 -4.28 -15.98
C ILE A 130 -2.69 -3.34 -14.81
N SER A 131 -1.65 -2.63 -14.40
CA SER A 131 -1.68 -1.71 -13.26
C SER A 131 -1.32 -0.30 -13.69
N SER A 132 -1.96 0.68 -13.08
CA SER A 132 -1.50 2.06 -13.14
C SER A 132 -0.29 2.22 -12.23
N GLN A 133 0.73 2.97 -12.68
CA GLN A 133 1.99 3.19 -11.97
C GLN A 133 2.34 4.67 -11.97
N ASN A 134 2.77 5.17 -10.82
CA ASN A 134 3.29 6.54 -10.70
C ASN A 134 4.28 6.62 -9.54
N HIS A 135 5.50 6.11 -9.76
CA HIS A 135 6.55 6.11 -8.73
C HIS A 135 7.94 6.23 -9.33
N GLY A 136 8.85 6.88 -8.59
CA GLY A 136 10.26 7.03 -8.94
C GLY A 136 11.20 6.18 -8.08
N PHE A 137 10.69 5.45 -7.09
CA PHE A 137 11.43 4.56 -6.20
C PHE A 137 10.83 3.16 -6.24
N ALA A 138 11.65 2.15 -5.98
CA ALA A 138 11.22 0.77 -5.84
C ALA A 138 11.97 0.11 -4.67
N VAL A 139 11.37 -0.90 -4.06
CA VAL A 139 12.06 -1.75 -3.09
C VAL A 139 13.08 -2.61 -3.81
N ASP A 140 14.32 -2.61 -3.31
CA ASP A 140 15.39 -3.47 -3.80
C ASP A 140 15.15 -4.91 -3.33
N GLU A 141 14.70 -5.77 -4.24
CA GLU A 141 14.39 -7.17 -3.94
C GLU A 141 15.58 -7.92 -3.35
N SER A 142 16.82 -7.60 -3.76
CA SER A 142 18.02 -8.25 -3.25
C SER A 142 18.25 -7.99 -1.76
N SER A 143 17.65 -6.95 -1.21
CA SER A 143 17.72 -6.55 0.19
C SER A 143 16.56 -7.06 1.04
N LEU A 144 15.61 -7.77 0.45
CA LEU A 144 14.44 -8.27 1.17
C LEU A 144 14.89 -9.29 2.22
N PRO A 145 14.48 -9.14 3.50
CA PRO A 145 14.82 -10.14 4.51
C PRO A 145 14.06 -11.46 4.28
N ALA A 146 14.61 -12.57 4.76
CA ALA A 146 14.02 -13.90 4.60
C ALA A 146 12.60 -14.06 5.17
N THR A 147 12.16 -13.13 6.01
CA THR A 147 10.79 -13.08 6.56
C THR A 147 9.76 -12.54 5.57
N PHE A 148 10.20 -11.89 4.50
CA PHE A 148 9.36 -11.38 3.43
C PHE A 148 9.65 -12.11 2.12
N ARG A 149 8.65 -12.19 1.25
CA ARG A 149 8.81 -12.68 -0.11
C ARG A 149 8.27 -11.69 -1.14
N ALA A 150 8.83 -11.77 -2.34
CA ALA A 150 8.26 -11.11 -3.51
C ALA A 150 6.97 -11.82 -3.94
N THR A 151 5.93 -11.04 -4.27
CA THR A 151 4.66 -11.56 -4.77
C THR A 151 4.38 -11.16 -6.22
N HIS A 152 4.90 -10.01 -6.63
CA HIS A 152 4.64 -9.47 -7.97
C HIS A 152 5.90 -8.84 -8.56
N ARG A 153 6.03 -8.90 -9.90
CA ARG A 153 7.10 -8.24 -10.65
C ARG A 153 6.58 -7.55 -11.90
N SER A 154 7.25 -6.45 -12.25
CA SER A 154 7.07 -5.77 -13.53
C SER A 154 7.56 -6.66 -14.68
N LEU A 155 6.77 -6.76 -15.75
CA LEU A 155 7.22 -7.43 -16.98
C LEU A 155 8.07 -6.52 -17.88
N PHE A 156 8.16 -5.22 -17.58
CA PHE A 156 8.99 -4.32 -18.36
C PHE A 156 10.47 -4.40 -17.97
N ASP A 157 10.78 -4.48 -16.68
CA ASP A 157 12.15 -4.40 -16.18
C ASP A 157 12.47 -5.37 -15.03
N GLY A 158 11.50 -6.21 -14.65
CA GLY A 158 11.67 -7.18 -13.56
C GLY A 158 11.66 -6.59 -12.16
N SER A 159 11.44 -5.26 -12.01
CA SER A 159 11.41 -4.62 -10.70
C SER A 159 10.30 -5.17 -9.80
N LEU A 160 10.57 -5.17 -8.51
CA LEU A 160 9.65 -5.67 -7.48
C LEU A 160 8.38 -4.81 -7.44
N GLN A 161 7.22 -5.46 -7.49
CA GLN A 161 5.91 -4.82 -7.50
C GLN A 161 5.01 -5.24 -6.34
N GLY A 162 5.39 -6.25 -5.59
CA GLY A 162 4.63 -6.69 -4.43
C GLY A 162 5.47 -7.49 -3.45
N ILE A 163 5.18 -7.31 -2.16
CA ILE A 163 5.82 -8.03 -1.06
C ILE A 163 4.78 -8.51 -0.07
N GLU A 164 5.06 -9.59 0.64
CA GLU A 164 4.29 -10.02 1.80
C GLU A 164 5.17 -10.61 2.90
N LEU A 165 4.73 -10.46 4.13
CA LEU A 165 5.31 -11.12 5.30
C LEU A 165 4.87 -12.60 5.31
N ILE A 166 5.83 -13.53 5.28
CA ILE A 166 5.56 -14.98 5.14
C ILE A 166 4.69 -15.51 6.29
N ASP A 167 5.01 -15.12 7.52
CA ASP A 167 4.33 -15.62 8.72
C ASP A 167 3.49 -14.53 9.40
N GLY A 168 2.91 -13.61 8.64
CA GLY A 168 2.14 -12.50 9.23
C GLY A 168 1.23 -11.79 8.25
N PRO A 169 0.33 -10.96 8.77
CA PRO A 169 -0.69 -10.30 7.96
C PRO A 169 -0.20 -8.95 7.42
N ALA A 170 0.92 -8.90 6.72
CA ALA A 170 1.42 -7.66 6.12
C ALA A 170 1.78 -7.88 4.65
N PHE A 171 1.25 -7.04 3.77
CA PHE A 171 1.54 -7.09 2.36
C PHE A 171 1.50 -5.68 1.73
N GLY A 172 2.15 -5.52 0.61
CA GLY A 172 2.20 -4.27 -0.11
C GLY A 172 2.25 -4.46 -1.61
N PHE A 173 1.70 -3.49 -2.34
CA PHE A 173 1.68 -3.45 -3.78
C PHE A 173 2.17 -2.09 -4.29
N GLN A 174 3.09 -2.09 -5.25
CA GLN A 174 3.73 -0.86 -5.76
C GLN A 174 2.79 -0.07 -6.68
N GLY A 175 1.97 -0.74 -7.45
CA GLY A 175 1.01 -0.13 -8.35
C GLY A 175 -0.21 0.45 -7.65
N HIS A 176 -1.06 1.11 -8.44
CA HIS A 176 -2.30 1.74 -8.01
C HIS A 176 -3.51 0.94 -8.51
N PRO A 177 -3.96 -0.09 -7.77
CA PRO A 177 -5.10 -0.91 -8.20
C PRO A 177 -6.43 -0.12 -8.15
N GLU A 178 -6.44 0.99 -7.42
CA GLU A 178 -7.59 1.89 -7.31
C GLU A 178 -7.71 2.85 -8.49
N ALA A 179 -6.65 3.01 -9.28
CA ALA A 179 -6.64 3.97 -10.37
C ALA A 179 -7.49 3.45 -11.52
N SER A 180 -8.53 4.21 -11.86
CA SER A 180 -9.21 4.11 -13.15
C SER A 180 -8.51 5.09 -14.09
N PRO A 181 -7.68 4.62 -15.04
CA PRO A 181 -6.97 5.52 -15.94
C PRO A 181 -7.98 6.28 -16.80
N GLY A 182 -7.99 7.61 -16.68
CA GLY A 182 -8.88 8.47 -17.43
C GLY A 182 -9.25 9.77 -16.71
N PRO A 183 -10.17 10.57 -17.25
CA PRO A 183 -10.55 11.87 -16.68
C PRO A 183 -11.25 11.78 -15.30
N GLN A 184 -11.50 10.60 -14.78
CA GLN A 184 -12.09 10.37 -13.46
C GLN A 184 -11.06 10.03 -12.38
N ASP A 185 -9.78 9.96 -12.72
CA ASP A 185 -8.67 9.70 -11.79
C ASP A 185 -8.20 11.02 -11.15
N VAL A 186 -9.08 11.69 -10.40
CA VAL A 186 -8.83 12.96 -9.70
C VAL A 186 -8.96 12.74 -8.20
#